data_53ab4912d2c4cbf192bab85450ceeb3f
#
_entry.id   53ab4912d2c4cbf192bab85450ceeb3f
#
_cell.length_a   1.000
_cell.length_b   1.000
_cell.length_c   1.000
_cell.angle_alpha   90.00
_cell.angle_beta   90.00
_cell.angle_gamma   90.00
#
_symmetry.space_group_name_H-M   'P 1'
#
loop_
_entity.id
_entity.type
_entity.pdbx_description
1 polymer ?
#
loop_
_entity_poly.entity_id
_entity_poly.type
_entity_poly.pdbx_seq_one_letter_code
_entity_poly.pdbx_strand_id
1 'polypeptide(L)' 'MGGYLLQNSKDEYLKTLDTAEGKIEFTKEPKEARNYAGRPGGGQWDADNEKQYLEFHFGEEYGERVTSLHCVYREWE' A
#
# COMPACT_ATOMS: atom_id res chain seq x y z
N MET A 1 17.00 -6.77 1.91
CA MET A 1 15.67 -6.79 2.57
C MET A 1 14.58 -6.82 1.53
N GLY A 2 13.40 -7.27 1.91
CA GLY A 2 12.30 -7.32 0.98
C GLY A 2 10.96 -7.30 1.71
N GLY A 3 9.89 -7.21 0.94
CA GLY A 3 8.57 -7.20 1.54
C GLY A 3 7.45 -7.13 0.53
N TYR A 4 6.23 -7.24 1.04
CA TYR A 4 5.01 -7.06 0.27
C TYR A 4 4.57 -5.61 0.40
N LEU A 5 4.39 -4.95 -0.75
CA LEU A 5 4.04 -3.53 -0.84
C LEU A 5 2.78 -3.40 -1.69
N LEU A 6 2.10 -2.26 -1.56
CA LEU A 6 0.99 -1.92 -2.46
C LEU A 6 1.49 -0.89 -3.47
N GLN A 7 1.44 -1.24 -4.74
CA GLN A 7 1.88 -0.39 -5.85
C GLN A 7 0.70 -0.04 -6.75
N ASN A 8 0.63 1.21 -7.19
CA ASN A 8 -0.42 1.67 -8.10
C ASN A 8 0.06 1.75 -9.55
N SER A 9 -0.83 2.16 -10.45
CA SER A 9 -0.53 2.24 -11.88
C SER A 9 0.44 3.37 -12.24
N LYS A 10 0.76 4.24 -11.30
CA LYS A 10 1.72 5.34 -11.49
C LYS A 10 3.10 5.00 -10.92
N ASP A 11 3.35 3.73 -10.63
CA ASP A 11 4.60 3.24 -10.05
C ASP A 11 4.91 3.85 -8.68
N GLU A 12 3.87 4.23 -7.96
CA GLU A 12 3.98 4.69 -6.57
C GLU A 12 3.59 3.58 -5.62
N TYR A 13 4.22 3.57 -4.45
CA TYR A 13 3.88 2.64 -3.36
C TYR A 13 3.18 3.39 -2.25
N LEU A 14 2.23 2.72 -1.60
CA LEU A 14 1.63 3.27 -0.40
C LEU A 14 2.69 3.35 0.70
N LYS A 15 2.89 4.53 1.26
CA LYS A 15 3.86 4.78 2.31
C LYS A 15 3.20 4.90 3.68
N THR A 16 2.18 5.75 3.79
CA THR A 16 1.54 6.04 5.06
C THR A 16 0.04 5.85 4.95
N LEU A 17 -0.52 5.22 5.96
CA LEU A 17 -1.97 5.12 6.14
C LEU A 17 -2.29 5.50 7.58
N ASP A 18 -2.88 6.67 7.77
CA ASP A 18 -3.34 7.16 9.07
C ASP A 18 -4.86 7.29 9.02
N THR A 19 -5.54 6.30 9.58
CA THR A 19 -7.00 6.26 9.56
C THR A 19 -7.63 7.26 10.51
N ALA A 20 -6.92 7.65 11.57
CA ALA A 20 -7.41 8.62 12.53
C ALA A 20 -7.49 10.02 11.93
N GLU A 21 -6.52 10.37 11.11
CA GLU A 21 -6.47 11.68 10.46
C GLU A 21 -6.98 11.65 9.01
N GLY A 22 -7.28 10.47 8.50
CA GLY A 22 -7.70 10.33 7.10
C GLY A 22 -6.62 10.68 6.11
N LYS A 23 -5.36 10.36 6.45
CA LYS A 23 -4.19 10.74 5.66
C LYS A 23 -3.56 9.53 5.02
N ILE A 24 -3.25 9.63 3.72
CA ILE A 24 -2.44 8.64 3.02
C ILE A 24 -1.31 9.35 2.27
N GLU A 25 -0.18 8.65 2.15
CA GLU A 25 0.99 9.15 1.42
C GLU A 25 1.54 8.05 0.54
N PHE A 26 2.18 8.47 -0.56
CA PHE A 26 2.80 7.56 -1.53
C PHE A 26 4.28 7.89 -1.67
N THR A 27 5.06 6.91 -2.11
CA THR A 27 6.50 7.07 -2.37
C THR A 27 6.88 6.25 -3.59
N LYS A 28 7.95 6.67 -4.28
CA LYS A 28 8.51 5.87 -5.38
C LYS A 28 9.64 4.96 -4.90
N GLU A 29 10.03 5.07 -3.62
CA GLU A 29 11.12 4.28 -3.04
C GLU A 29 10.58 3.08 -2.30
N PRO A 30 10.85 1.82 -2.77
CA PRO A 30 10.34 0.64 -2.09
C PRO A 30 10.72 0.56 -0.61
N LYS A 31 11.94 0.97 -0.26
CA LYS A 31 12.41 0.91 1.12
C LYS A 31 11.67 1.83 2.07
N GLU A 32 11.00 2.85 1.54
CA GLU A 32 10.21 3.78 2.35
C GLU A 32 8.73 3.42 2.39
N ALA A 33 8.33 2.41 1.62
CA ALA A 33 6.94 2.01 1.51
C ALA A 33 6.48 1.23 2.73
N ARG A 34 5.17 1.25 2.95
CA ARG A 34 4.54 0.46 4.00
C ARG A 34 4.71 -1.03 3.67
N ASN A 35 5.41 -1.75 4.54
CA ASN A 35 5.76 -3.14 4.33
C ASN A 35 4.83 -4.06 5.12
N TYR A 36 4.20 -5.01 4.43
CA TYR A 36 3.25 -5.93 5.03
C TYR A 36 3.87 -7.28 5.40
N ALA A 37 5.14 -7.49 5.09
CA ALA A 37 5.82 -8.74 5.45
C ALA A 37 5.89 -8.92 6.97
N GLY A 38 5.73 -10.16 7.42
CA GLY A 38 5.83 -10.49 8.85
C GLY A 38 4.60 -10.18 9.68
N ARG A 39 3.52 -9.71 9.06
CA ARG A 39 2.28 -9.45 9.78
C ARG A 39 1.52 -10.75 10.07
N PRO A 40 0.69 -10.77 11.14
CA PRO A 40 0.01 -12.00 11.57
C PRO A 40 -0.86 -12.68 10.52
N GLY A 41 -1.48 -11.93 9.62
CA GLY A 41 -2.33 -12.48 8.57
C GLY A 41 -1.58 -13.01 7.36
N GLY A 42 -0.23 -12.94 7.35
CA GLY A 42 0.57 -13.15 6.17
C GLY A 42 0.59 -11.90 5.31
N GLY A 43 1.76 -11.48 4.88
CA GLY A 43 1.95 -10.16 4.26
C GLY A 43 0.99 -9.84 3.12
N GLN A 44 0.80 -10.80 2.20
CA GLN A 44 -0.08 -10.61 1.05
C GLN A 44 -1.55 -10.43 1.47
N TRP A 45 -1.99 -11.21 2.45
CA TRP A 45 -3.36 -11.14 2.93
C TRP A 45 -3.65 -9.78 3.57
N ASP A 46 -2.73 -9.30 4.41
CA ASP A 46 -2.87 -7.99 5.04
C ASP A 46 -2.86 -6.86 3.99
N ALA A 47 -2.01 -6.97 2.98
CA ALA A 47 -1.95 -5.99 1.91
C ALA A 47 -3.27 -5.93 1.15
N ASP A 48 -3.85 -7.09 0.83
CA ASP A 48 -5.13 -7.15 0.11
C ASP A 48 -6.27 -6.56 0.95
N ASN A 49 -6.27 -6.80 2.25
CA ASN A 49 -7.29 -6.24 3.14
C ASN A 49 -7.19 -4.72 3.23
N GLU A 50 -5.97 -4.19 3.35
CA GLU A 50 -5.80 -2.73 3.38
C GLU A 50 -6.12 -2.10 2.03
N LYS A 51 -5.82 -2.80 0.94
CA LYS A 51 -6.21 -2.34 -0.40
C LYS A 51 -7.72 -2.13 -0.49
N GLN A 52 -8.50 -3.11 -0.02
CA GLN A 52 -9.96 -3.01 -0.05
C GLN A 52 -10.46 -1.86 0.82
N TYR A 53 -9.86 -1.71 2.00
CA TYR A 53 -10.17 -0.59 2.90
C TYR A 53 -9.92 0.76 2.21
N LEU A 54 -8.78 0.88 1.55
CA LEU A 54 -8.40 2.12 0.86
C LEU A 54 -9.34 2.43 -0.30
N GLU A 55 -9.72 1.43 -1.08
CA GLU A 55 -10.66 1.62 -2.18
C GLU A 55 -12.01 2.13 -1.67
N PHE A 56 -12.47 1.58 -0.57
CA PHE A 56 -13.76 1.96 0.00
C PHE A 56 -13.74 3.38 0.57
N HIS A 57 -12.71 3.73 1.31
CA HIS A 57 -12.66 5.01 2.03
C HIS A 57 -12.01 6.14 1.25
N PHE A 58 -11.10 5.85 0.32
CA PHE A 58 -10.29 6.84 -0.37
C PHE A 58 -10.35 6.76 -1.89
N GLY A 59 -10.99 5.73 -2.44
CA GLY A 59 -11.01 5.53 -3.89
C GLY A 59 -11.63 6.68 -4.65
N GLU A 60 -12.67 7.28 -4.09
CA GLU A 60 -13.35 8.40 -4.73
C GLU A 60 -12.48 9.66 -4.73
N GLU A 61 -11.79 9.93 -3.61
CA GLU A 61 -10.96 11.12 -3.46
C GLU A 61 -9.66 11.02 -4.25
N TYR A 62 -8.98 9.87 -4.20
CA TYR A 62 -7.67 9.68 -4.81
C TYR A 62 -7.73 9.01 -6.18
N GLY A 63 -8.89 8.46 -6.55
CA GLY A 63 -9.08 7.84 -7.85
C GLY A 63 -8.12 6.71 -8.12
N GLU A 64 -7.51 6.72 -9.30
CA GLU A 64 -6.65 5.64 -9.78
C GLU A 64 -5.42 5.40 -8.89
N ARG A 65 -4.95 6.41 -8.19
CA ARG A 65 -3.81 6.22 -7.26
C ARG A 65 -4.13 5.20 -6.18
N VAL A 66 -5.39 5.05 -5.82
CA VAL A 66 -5.84 4.09 -4.82
C VAL A 66 -6.48 2.86 -5.47
N THR A 67 -7.33 3.05 -6.47
CA THR A 67 -8.07 1.93 -7.06
C THR A 67 -7.19 0.98 -7.86
N SER A 68 -6.04 1.45 -8.33
CA SER A 68 -5.09 0.61 -9.06
C SER A 68 -4.04 -0.06 -8.16
N LEU A 69 -4.11 0.13 -6.85
CA LEU A 69 -3.19 -0.51 -5.93
C LEU A 69 -3.29 -2.03 -6.04
N HIS A 70 -2.14 -2.69 -6.05
CA HIS A 70 -2.07 -4.15 -6.05
C HIS A 70 -0.84 -4.59 -5.27
N CYS A 71 -0.90 -5.78 -4.69
CA CYS A 71 0.18 -6.31 -3.88
C CYS A 71 1.32 -6.77 -4.78
N VAL A 72 2.53 -6.33 -4.47
CA VAL A 72 3.75 -6.75 -5.16
C VAL A 72 4.81 -7.12 -4.13
N TYR A 73 5.72 -8.02 -4.51
CA TYR A 73 6.89 -8.31 -3.70
C TYR A 73 8.09 -7.57 -4.30
N ARG A 74 8.82 -6.85 -3.46
CA ARG A 74 10.02 -6.12 -3.88
C ARG A 74 11.16 -6.37 -2.91
N GLU A 75 12.37 -6.37 -3.44
CA GLU A 75 13.59 -6.46 -2.62
C GLU A 75 14.40 -5.19 -2.81
N TRP A 76 15.11 -4.80 -1.74
CA TRP A 76 15.99 -3.63 -1.75
C TRP A 76 17.10 -3.83 -0.74
N GLU A 77 18.14 -3.02 -0.87
CA GLU A 77 19.27 -3.04 0.08
C GLU A 77 19.19 -1.87 1.04
#